data_1d9824d04c7eadda06a1a9c1c351559b
#
_entry.id   1d9824d04c7eadda06a1a9c1c351559b
#
_cell.length_a   1.000
_cell.length_b   1.000
_cell.length_c   1.000
_cell.angle_alpha   90.00
_cell.angle_beta   90.00
_cell.angle_gamma   90.00
#
_symmetry.space_group_name_H-M   'P 1'
#
loop_
_entity.id
_entity.type
_entity.pdbx_description
1 polymer ?
#
loop_
_entity_poly.entity_id
_entity_poly.type
_entity_poly.pdbx_seq_one_letter_code
_entity_poly.pdbx_strand_id
1 'polypeptide(L)'
;MDMKRAIFFLILCVVLALAWPAAAKTTFVSVGTGGTGGIYYPYGGGVAEIWSKYVKDVRAVAEVTGASVENVKLADKGETVIGEVMADVAVAGFNGLSKFKGKKHNILSMAIMYPNLLQIVALKKSGITNIEQVKGKSISTGSPGSGTNFMAEVVLKALGIPLDSYKDSRLSFTESANALRDGTIDVGTWSVGPGTSSILDLATTHDIHIISFTPEQAKKILAANKSYSYVELGGGVYRGVDKPVPTIGVWNVMICQKSLPTDLVYELVKALYEHNDYLMKIHPSAAYTTPENAVKYSPIPLHPGTIKYLKEKGIQVPARLMP
;
A
#
# COMPACT_ATOMS: atom_id res chain seq x y z
N MET A 1 57.56 41.25 -7.70
CA MET A 1 56.34 40.81 -8.34
C MET A 1 55.36 41.98 -8.32
N ASP A 2 54.90 42.40 -9.50
CA ASP A 2 54.14 43.65 -9.66
C ASP A 2 52.78 43.52 -8.87
N MET A 3 52.45 44.47 -8.02
CA MET A 3 51.31 44.54 -7.17
C MET A 3 50.01 44.28 -7.95
N LYS A 4 49.94 44.71 -9.20
CA LYS A 4 48.81 44.41 -10.12
C LYS A 4 48.69 42.94 -10.48
N ARG A 5 49.79 42.21 -10.64
CA ARG A 5 49.81 40.76 -10.90
C ARG A 5 49.40 39.95 -9.65
N ALA A 6 49.77 40.38 -8.45
CA ALA A 6 49.39 39.77 -7.20
C ALA A 6 47.86 39.92 -6.95
N ILE A 7 47.29 41.09 -7.21
CA ILE A 7 45.84 41.33 -7.10
C ILE A 7 45.07 40.51 -8.15
N PHE A 8 45.56 40.40 -9.38
CA PHE A 8 44.91 39.57 -10.41
C PHE A 8 44.90 38.08 -10.05
N PHE A 9 46.01 37.56 -9.51
CA PHE A 9 46.08 36.19 -9.00
C PHE A 9 45.16 35.96 -7.80
N LEU A 10 45.04 36.93 -6.90
CA LEU A 10 44.13 36.83 -5.75
C LEU A 10 42.66 36.80 -6.18
N ILE A 11 42.27 37.64 -7.13
CA ILE A 11 40.92 37.68 -7.69
C ILE A 11 40.62 36.37 -8.44
N LEU A 12 41.58 35.85 -9.22
CA LEU A 12 41.40 34.57 -9.93
C LEU A 12 41.22 33.37 -8.95
N CYS A 13 41.97 33.37 -7.86
CA CYS A 13 41.84 32.34 -6.82
C CYS A 13 40.48 32.45 -6.08
N VAL A 14 39.99 33.67 -5.83
CA VAL A 14 38.66 33.87 -5.19
C VAL A 14 37.53 33.45 -6.13
N VAL A 15 37.62 33.73 -7.44
CA VAL A 15 36.63 33.31 -8.44
C VAL A 15 36.63 31.79 -8.61
N LEU A 16 37.79 31.12 -8.58
CA LEU A 16 37.92 29.68 -8.63
C LEU A 16 37.41 28.99 -7.34
N ALA A 17 37.55 29.64 -6.19
CA ALA A 17 37.00 29.12 -4.91
C ALA A 17 35.47 29.23 -4.83
N LEU A 18 34.86 30.21 -5.55
CA LEU A 18 33.40 30.36 -5.65
C LEU A 18 32.76 29.41 -6.67
N ALA A 19 33.57 28.76 -7.51
CA ALA A 19 33.10 27.77 -8.52
C ALA A 19 33.10 26.33 -8.02
N TRP A 20 33.24 26.09 -6.70
CA TRP A 20 33.07 24.74 -6.18
C TRP A 20 31.62 24.33 -6.43
N PRO A 21 31.36 23.27 -7.23
CA PRO A 21 30.01 22.80 -7.42
C PRO A 21 29.46 22.44 -6.05
N ALA A 22 28.36 23.08 -5.64
CA ALA A 22 27.62 22.65 -4.45
C ALA A 22 27.33 21.17 -4.65
N ALA A 23 27.90 20.31 -3.83
CA ALA A 23 27.62 18.88 -3.88
C ALA A 23 26.10 18.71 -3.81
N ALA A 24 25.50 18.18 -4.86
CA ALA A 24 24.05 17.97 -4.90
C ALA A 24 23.66 17.11 -3.69
N LYS A 25 22.78 17.65 -2.84
CA LYS A 25 22.37 16.98 -1.61
C LYS A 25 21.49 15.79 -2.00
N THR A 26 21.98 14.58 -1.79
CA THR A 26 21.20 13.35 -2.00
C THR A 26 19.96 13.35 -1.10
N THR A 27 18.79 13.17 -1.70
CA THR A 27 17.53 13.02 -1.01
C THR A 27 17.30 11.53 -0.76
N PHE A 28 17.15 11.15 0.52
CA PHE A 28 16.79 9.79 0.90
C PHE A 28 15.29 9.68 0.99
N VAL A 29 14.72 8.62 0.37
CA VAL A 29 13.29 8.34 0.34
C VAL A 29 13.05 6.94 0.90
N SER A 30 12.17 6.81 1.87
CA SER A 30 11.71 5.53 2.40
C SER A 30 10.36 5.16 1.78
N VAL A 31 10.21 3.91 1.32
CA VAL A 31 8.92 3.33 0.96
C VAL A 31 8.46 2.46 2.11
N GLY A 32 7.52 2.97 2.91
CA GLY A 32 6.88 2.20 3.97
C GLY A 32 5.93 1.15 3.38
N THR A 33 6.24 -0.11 3.56
CA THR A 33 5.57 -1.24 2.93
C THR A 33 4.67 -2.00 3.90
N GLY A 34 4.95 -3.24 4.15
CA GLY A 34 4.31 -4.15 5.10
C GLY A 34 5.21 -5.35 5.35
N GLY A 35 4.67 -6.43 5.90
CA GLY A 35 5.42 -7.67 6.10
C GLY A 35 5.82 -8.34 4.79
N THR A 36 6.92 -9.10 4.81
CA THR A 36 7.54 -9.74 3.62
C THR A 36 6.69 -10.83 2.96
N GLY A 37 5.69 -11.38 3.65
CA GLY A 37 4.77 -12.39 3.10
C GLY A 37 3.64 -11.85 2.23
N GLY A 38 3.61 -10.53 1.96
CA GLY A 38 2.63 -9.84 1.11
C GLY A 38 3.27 -9.21 -0.12
N ILE A 39 2.47 -8.47 -0.90
CA ILE A 39 2.89 -7.83 -2.15
C ILE A 39 3.55 -6.47 -1.91
N TYR A 40 3.21 -5.74 -0.86
CA TYR A 40 3.77 -4.41 -0.60
C TYR A 40 5.29 -4.42 -0.58
N TYR A 41 5.93 -5.37 0.13
CA TYR A 41 7.38 -5.37 0.28
C TYR A 41 8.13 -5.55 -1.05
N PRO A 42 7.88 -6.57 -1.89
CA PRO A 42 8.53 -6.68 -3.20
C PRO A 42 8.15 -5.53 -4.14
N TYR A 43 6.90 -5.04 -4.11
CA TYR A 43 6.46 -3.93 -4.93
C TYR A 43 7.18 -2.63 -4.54
N GLY A 44 7.22 -2.28 -3.26
CA GLY A 44 7.94 -1.12 -2.74
C GLY A 44 9.45 -1.19 -2.98
N GLY A 45 10.01 -2.41 -2.95
CA GLY A 45 11.40 -2.66 -3.37
C GLY A 45 11.66 -2.24 -4.81
N GLY A 46 10.79 -2.65 -5.73
CA GLY A 46 10.87 -2.27 -7.13
C GLY A 46 10.67 -0.77 -7.36
N VAL A 47 9.73 -0.14 -6.63
CA VAL A 47 9.54 1.31 -6.65
C VAL A 47 10.80 2.04 -6.18
N ALA A 48 11.39 1.60 -5.08
CA ALA A 48 12.63 2.18 -4.55
C ALA A 48 13.81 2.06 -5.53
N GLU A 49 13.90 0.94 -6.24
CA GLU A 49 14.90 0.74 -7.27
C GLU A 49 14.68 1.68 -8.47
N ILE A 50 13.45 1.82 -8.97
CA ILE A 50 13.10 2.76 -10.03
C ILE A 50 13.52 4.18 -9.63
N TRP A 51 13.15 4.63 -8.44
CA TRP A 51 13.47 5.99 -7.99
C TRP A 51 14.96 6.21 -7.81
N SER A 52 15.70 5.26 -7.25
CA SER A 52 17.15 5.35 -7.09
C SER A 52 17.88 5.37 -8.41
N LYS A 53 17.32 4.74 -9.45
CA LYS A 53 17.95 4.62 -10.77
C LYS A 53 17.62 5.80 -11.70
N TYR A 54 16.37 6.25 -11.66
CA TYR A 54 15.87 7.19 -12.68
C TYR A 54 15.61 8.61 -12.16
N VAL A 55 15.62 8.82 -10.84
CA VAL A 55 15.47 10.18 -10.26
C VAL A 55 16.82 10.66 -9.78
N LYS A 56 17.25 11.79 -10.36
CA LYS A 56 18.55 12.37 -10.04
C LYS A 56 18.63 12.76 -8.55
N ASP A 57 19.77 12.49 -7.93
CA ASP A 57 20.06 12.81 -6.53
C ASP A 57 19.07 12.22 -5.53
N VAL A 58 18.38 11.12 -5.89
CA VAL A 58 17.49 10.34 -4.99
C VAL A 58 18.11 8.97 -4.70
N ARG A 59 18.00 8.55 -3.44
CA ARG A 59 18.25 7.18 -2.97
C ARG A 59 17.02 6.73 -2.22
N ALA A 60 16.38 5.66 -2.70
CA ALA A 60 15.19 5.12 -2.09
C ALA A 60 15.42 3.70 -1.57
N VAL A 61 14.74 3.36 -0.48
CA VAL A 61 14.76 2.02 0.13
C VAL A 61 13.34 1.61 0.53
N ALA A 62 13.04 0.31 0.44
CA ALA A 62 11.81 -0.24 0.96
C ALA A 62 12.00 -0.65 2.43
N GLU A 63 11.07 -0.27 3.28
CA GLU A 63 11.09 -0.56 4.71
C GLU A 63 9.90 -1.45 5.10
N VAL A 64 10.17 -2.50 5.88
CA VAL A 64 9.13 -3.32 6.51
C VAL A 64 8.48 -2.52 7.63
N THR A 65 7.15 -2.42 7.60
CA THR A 65 6.34 -1.73 8.59
C THR A 65 5.16 -2.60 9.01
N GLY A 66 4.34 -2.11 9.95
CA GLY A 66 3.03 -2.69 10.24
C GLY A 66 1.97 -2.41 9.16
N ALA A 67 2.36 -1.87 8.01
CA ALA A 67 1.54 -1.51 6.86
C ALA A 67 0.58 -0.31 7.10
N SER A 68 -0.61 -0.33 6.48
CA SER A 68 -1.41 0.87 6.14
C SER A 68 -1.61 1.88 7.26
N VAL A 69 -2.01 1.49 8.47
CA VAL A 69 -2.28 2.45 9.56
C VAL A 69 -0.97 3.04 10.09
N GLU A 70 0.09 2.25 10.14
CA GLU A 70 1.42 2.72 10.51
C GLU A 70 1.98 3.64 9.42
N ASN A 71 1.87 3.26 8.15
CA ASN A 71 2.37 4.04 7.01
C ASN A 71 1.72 5.43 6.91
N VAL A 72 0.42 5.56 7.23
CA VAL A 72 -0.24 6.88 7.35
C VAL A 72 0.45 7.75 8.40
N LYS A 73 0.77 7.17 9.56
CA LYS A 73 1.43 7.91 10.65
C LYS A 73 2.87 8.28 10.32
N LEU A 74 3.59 7.40 9.63
CA LEU A 74 4.97 7.65 9.17
C LEU A 74 5.00 8.75 8.11
N ALA A 75 4.13 8.67 7.09
CA ALA A 75 4.04 9.69 6.07
C ALA A 75 3.67 11.07 6.62
N ASP A 76 2.79 11.16 7.65
CA ASP A 76 2.38 12.41 8.28
C ASP A 76 3.54 13.12 9.05
N LYS A 77 4.59 12.41 9.45
CA LYS A 77 5.71 12.99 10.19
C LYS A 77 6.56 13.99 9.41
N GLY A 78 6.35 14.10 8.10
CA GLY A 78 7.01 15.12 7.26
C GLY A 78 8.39 14.74 6.75
N GLU A 79 8.84 13.54 6.97
CA GLU A 79 10.04 12.97 6.36
C GLU A 79 9.71 12.45 4.95
N THR A 80 10.73 12.16 4.15
CA THR A 80 10.57 11.62 2.78
C THR A 80 10.07 10.17 2.78
N VAL A 81 9.03 9.88 3.59
CA VAL A 81 8.38 8.58 3.69
C VAL A 81 7.17 8.54 2.78
N ILE A 82 7.20 7.62 1.83
CA ILE A 82 6.07 7.30 0.96
C ILE A 82 5.42 6.02 1.49
N GLY A 83 4.14 6.09 1.87
CA GLY A 83 3.45 4.95 2.46
C GLY A 83 2.61 4.19 1.44
N GLU A 84 2.73 2.87 1.40
CA GLU A 84 1.79 1.99 0.72
C GLU A 84 0.60 1.71 1.65
N VAL A 85 -0.61 2.09 1.23
CA VAL A 85 -1.78 2.15 2.10
C VAL A 85 -3.03 1.67 1.37
N MET A 86 -3.91 0.95 2.04
CA MET A 86 -5.24 0.65 1.54
C MET A 86 -6.11 1.92 1.52
N ALA A 87 -6.97 2.09 0.52
CA ALA A 87 -7.78 3.28 0.27
C ALA A 87 -8.70 3.64 1.45
N ASP A 88 -9.30 2.67 2.11
CA ASP A 88 -10.14 2.85 3.30
C ASP A 88 -9.35 3.42 4.49
N VAL A 89 -8.10 2.98 4.67
CA VAL A 89 -7.19 3.49 5.70
C VAL A 89 -6.70 4.89 5.34
N ALA A 90 -6.41 5.16 4.06
CA ALA A 90 -6.03 6.51 3.60
C ALA A 90 -7.16 7.52 3.87
N VAL A 91 -8.42 7.16 3.53
CA VAL A 91 -9.61 7.99 3.85
C VAL A 91 -9.77 8.19 5.35
N ALA A 92 -9.61 7.13 6.15
CA ALA A 92 -9.71 7.22 7.59
C ALA A 92 -8.62 8.11 8.19
N GLY A 93 -7.38 8.00 7.73
CA GLY A 93 -6.26 8.82 8.16
C GLY A 93 -6.42 10.29 7.79
N PHE A 94 -6.78 10.58 6.56
CA PHE A 94 -7.01 11.93 6.05
C PHE A 94 -8.12 12.65 6.83
N ASN A 95 -9.20 11.94 7.18
CA ASN A 95 -10.34 12.50 7.91
C ASN A 95 -10.28 12.34 9.44
N GLY A 96 -9.30 11.64 9.99
CA GLY A 96 -9.18 11.40 11.44
C GLY A 96 -10.17 10.36 11.98
N LEU A 97 -10.64 9.42 11.16
CA LEU A 97 -11.66 8.45 11.53
C LEU A 97 -11.08 7.18 12.17
N SER A 98 -11.92 6.38 12.82
CA SER A 98 -11.60 5.04 13.33
C SER A 98 -10.30 4.97 14.16
N LYS A 99 -9.30 4.22 13.71
CA LYS A 99 -8.00 4.03 14.40
C LYS A 99 -7.20 5.34 14.61
N PHE A 100 -7.56 6.43 13.94
CA PHE A 100 -6.91 7.73 14.05
C PHE A 100 -7.55 8.66 15.10
N LYS A 101 -8.66 8.25 15.73
CA LYS A 101 -9.24 8.88 16.96
C LYS A 101 -9.40 10.40 16.89
N GLY A 102 -9.92 10.92 15.78
CA GLY A 102 -10.15 12.36 15.55
C GLY A 102 -8.91 13.11 15.00
N LYS A 103 -7.73 12.53 15.00
CA LYS A 103 -6.52 13.17 14.46
C LYS A 103 -6.49 13.02 12.94
N LYS A 104 -6.66 14.12 12.21
CA LYS A 104 -6.43 14.19 10.76
C LYS A 104 -4.93 14.18 10.48
N HIS A 105 -4.53 13.48 9.42
CA HIS A 105 -3.13 13.38 8.97
C HIS A 105 -2.95 14.19 7.68
N ASN A 106 -1.83 14.91 7.57
CA ASN A 106 -1.49 15.79 6.43
C ASN A 106 -0.90 14.99 5.28
N ILE A 107 -1.66 14.05 4.76
CA ILE A 107 -1.27 13.14 3.69
C ILE A 107 -2.03 13.45 2.39
N LEU A 108 -1.40 13.23 1.25
CA LEU A 108 -1.99 13.30 -0.08
C LEU A 108 -1.69 12.04 -0.87
N SER A 109 -2.54 11.72 -1.83
CA SER A 109 -2.33 10.62 -2.76
C SER A 109 -1.24 10.97 -3.77
N MET A 110 -0.31 10.06 -3.97
CA MET A 110 0.77 10.19 -4.94
C MET A 110 0.49 9.35 -6.18
N ALA A 111 0.13 8.10 -6.02
CA ALA A 111 -0.18 7.17 -7.11
C ALA A 111 -1.17 6.10 -6.64
N ILE A 112 -1.97 5.59 -7.56
CA ILE A 112 -2.75 4.36 -7.31
C ILE A 112 -1.89 3.16 -7.68
N MET A 113 -1.97 2.11 -6.87
CA MET A 113 -1.24 0.87 -7.07
C MET A 113 -2.14 -0.18 -7.77
N TYR A 114 -2.70 -1.08 -7.01
CA TYR A 114 -3.53 -2.21 -7.47
C TYR A 114 -4.63 -2.51 -6.44
N PRO A 115 -5.71 -3.24 -6.82
CA PRO A 115 -6.71 -3.66 -5.84
C PRO A 115 -6.24 -4.88 -5.03
N ASN A 116 -6.43 -4.80 -3.71
CA ASN A 116 -6.43 -5.96 -2.84
C ASN A 116 -7.78 -6.67 -2.88
N LEU A 117 -7.76 -7.97 -2.63
CA LEU A 117 -8.94 -8.81 -2.39
C LEU A 117 -8.89 -9.33 -0.96
N LEU A 118 -10.03 -9.30 -0.27
CA LEU A 118 -10.15 -9.88 1.05
C LEU A 118 -10.23 -11.40 0.92
N GLN A 119 -9.21 -12.10 1.38
CA GLN A 119 -9.09 -13.54 1.32
C GLN A 119 -9.11 -14.08 2.75
N ILE A 120 -10.24 -14.67 3.15
CA ILE A 120 -10.41 -15.30 4.47
C ILE A 120 -10.21 -16.79 4.26
N VAL A 121 -9.10 -17.31 4.79
CA VAL A 121 -8.62 -18.67 4.52
C VAL A 121 -8.82 -19.57 5.73
N ALA A 122 -9.38 -20.73 5.50
CA ALA A 122 -9.45 -21.84 6.44
C ALA A 122 -8.88 -23.10 5.78
N LEU A 123 -8.40 -24.06 6.56
CA LEU A 123 -8.05 -25.38 6.02
C LEU A 123 -9.34 -26.20 5.78
N LYS A 124 -9.44 -26.91 4.64
CA LYS A 124 -10.63 -27.75 4.34
C LYS A 124 -10.96 -28.73 5.45
N LYS A 125 -9.93 -29.27 6.14
CA LYS A 125 -10.12 -30.20 7.27
C LYS A 125 -10.85 -29.59 8.47
N SER A 126 -10.91 -28.25 8.60
CA SER A 126 -11.61 -27.55 9.69
C SER A 126 -13.14 -27.57 9.52
N GLY A 127 -13.63 -27.80 8.29
CA GLY A 127 -15.05 -27.73 7.94
C GLY A 127 -15.63 -26.30 7.93
N ILE A 128 -14.80 -25.26 8.09
CA ILE A 128 -15.23 -23.86 8.07
C ILE A 128 -15.35 -23.42 6.60
N THR A 129 -16.58 -23.12 6.17
CA THR A 129 -16.90 -22.77 4.78
C THR A 129 -17.62 -21.43 4.61
N ASN A 130 -18.09 -20.83 5.71
CA ASN A 130 -18.75 -19.53 5.69
C ASN A 130 -18.33 -18.66 6.86
N ILE A 131 -18.57 -17.34 6.76
CA ILE A 131 -18.08 -16.36 7.70
C ILE A 131 -18.75 -16.43 9.07
N GLU A 132 -19.99 -16.92 9.18
CA GLU A 132 -20.68 -17.03 10.47
C GLU A 132 -20.04 -18.08 11.39
N GLN A 133 -19.39 -19.10 10.80
CA GLN A 133 -18.70 -20.17 11.54
C GLN A 133 -17.43 -19.71 12.27
N VAL A 134 -16.99 -18.47 12.06
CA VAL A 134 -15.82 -17.91 12.77
C VAL A 134 -16.11 -17.58 14.23
N LYS A 135 -17.38 -17.51 14.64
CA LYS A 135 -17.78 -17.31 16.04
C LYS A 135 -17.27 -18.46 16.91
N GLY A 136 -16.63 -18.12 18.02
CA GLY A 136 -15.96 -19.06 18.92
C GLY A 136 -14.64 -19.63 18.43
N LYS A 137 -14.15 -19.22 17.27
CA LYS A 137 -12.91 -19.69 16.65
C LYS A 137 -11.72 -18.77 16.93
N SER A 138 -10.52 -19.30 16.70
CA SER A 138 -9.28 -18.54 16.72
C SER A 138 -9.00 -17.99 15.31
N ILE A 139 -8.94 -16.66 15.17
CA ILE A 139 -8.79 -15.98 13.89
C ILE A 139 -7.57 -15.09 13.91
N SER A 140 -6.78 -15.08 12.84
CA SER A 140 -5.85 -13.98 12.59
C SER A 140 -6.53 -12.92 11.75
N THR A 141 -6.73 -11.72 12.31
CA THR A 141 -7.29 -10.57 11.61
C THR A 141 -6.24 -9.70 10.91
N GLY A 142 -4.96 -10.10 10.95
CA GLY A 142 -3.82 -9.35 10.40
C GLY A 142 -3.03 -8.60 11.47
N SER A 143 -1.80 -8.22 11.15
CA SER A 143 -0.86 -7.57 12.08
C SER A 143 -1.44 -6.31 12.73
N PRO A 144 -1.02 -5.98 13.96
CA PRO A 144 -1.32 -4.68 14.55
C PRO A 144 -0.85 -3.54 13.60
N GLY A 145 -1.71 -2.55 13.38
CA GLY A 145 -1.37 -1.43 12.49
C GLY A 145 -1.56 -1.71 10.99
N SER A 146 -1.98 -2.92 10.59
CA SER A 146 -2.19 -3.26 9.18
C SER A 146 -3.56 -2.79 8.67
N GLY A 147 -3.64 -2.60 7.34
CA GLY A 147 -4.91 -2.38 6.65
C GLY A 147 -5.81 -3.62 6.68
N THR A 148 -5.21 -4.83 6.69
CA THR A 148 -5.96 -6.09 6.83
C THR A 148 -6.72 -6.14 8.15
N ASN A 149 -6.07 -5.81 9.27
CA ASN A 149 -6.76 -5.74 10.58
C ASN A 149 -7.87 -4.67 10.55
N PHE A 150 -7.61 -3.51 9.95
CA PHE A 150 -8.61 -2.46 9.80
C PHE A 150 -9.84 -2.96 9.01
N MET A 151 -9.63 -3.59 7.85
CA MET A 151 -10.69 -4.10 7.00
C MET A 151 -11.44 -5.27 7.66
N ALA A 152 -10.72 -6.20 8.29
CA ALA A 152 -11.33 -7.34 8.98
C ALA A 152 -12.31 -6.89 10.07
N GLU A 153 -11.93 -5.91 10.90
CA GLU A 153 -12.81 -5.35 11.93
C GLU A 153 -14.08 -4.70 11.33
N VAL A 154 -13.94 -3.96 10.22
CA VAL A 154 -15.09 -3.35 9.53
C VAL A 154 -16.02 -4.41 8.96
N VAL A 155 -15.47 -5.42 8.28
CA VAL A 155 -16.23 -6.49 7.62
C VAL A 155 -16.97 -7.36 8.65
N LEU A 156 -16.26 -7.84 9.66
CA LEU A 156 -16.86 -8.69 10.69
C LEU A 156 -17.97 -7.93 11.46
N LYS A 157 -17.72 -6.66 11.81
CA LYS A 157 -18.74 -5.83 12.45
C LYS A 157 -19.96 -5.60 11.56
N ALA A 158 -19.78 -5.34 10.27
CA ALA A 158 -20.88 -5.15 9.32
C ALA A 158 -21.76 -6.39 9.17
N LEU A 159 -21.19 -7.57 9.39
CA LEU A 159 -21.88 -8.86 9.37
C LEU A 159 -22.45 -9.29 10.73
N GLY A 160 -22.36 -8.46 11.77
CA GLY A 160 -22.85 -8.77 13.10
C GLY A 160 -21.99 -9.80 13.85
N ILE A 161 -20.70 -9.83 13.57
CA ILE A 161 -19.70 -10.65 14.25
C ILE A 161 -18.81 -9.70 15.07
N PRO A 162 -19.12 -9.45 16.35
CA PRO A 162 -18.37 -8.54 17.20
C PRO A 162 -17.03 -9.13 17.63
N LEU A 163 -16.08 -8.28 18.06
CA LEU A 163 -14.71 -8.66 18.42
C LEU A 163 -14.63 -9.69 19.57
N ASP A 164 -15.58 -9.67 20.46
CA ASP A 164 -15.66 -10.61 21.61
C ASP A 164 -16.24 -11.98 21.25
N SER A 165 -16.73 -12.16 20.02
CA SER A 165 -17.31 -13.42 19.54
C SER A 165 -16.27 -14.41 19.00
N TYR A 166 -15.00 -14.03 18.91
CA TYR A 166 -13.89 -14.89 18.45
C TYR A 166 -12.59 -14.54 19.17
N LYS A 167 -11.63 -15.45 19.14
CA LYS A 167 -10.28 -15.20 19.67
C LYS A 167 -9.43 -14.56 18.59
N ASP A 168 -9.08 -13.25 18.76
CA ASP A 168 -8.29 -12.49 17.81
C ASP A 168 -6.79 -12.72 18.01
N SER A 169 -6.13 -13.29 17.00
CA SER A 169 -4.68 -13.44 16.90
C SER A 169 -4.17 -12.49 15.83
N ARG A 170 -3.47 -11.42 16.23
CA ARG A 170 -3.00 -10.37 15.30
C ARG A 170 -1.64 -10.72 14.74
N LEU A 171 -1.62 -11.55 13.70
CA LEU A 171 -0.42 -12.11 13.09
C LEU A 171 -0.14 -11.48 11.72
N SER A 172 1.12 -11.47 11.33
CA SER A 172 1.52 -11.16 9.94
C SER A 172 1.03 -12.25 8.98
N PHE A 173 1.10 -12.02 7.68
CA PHE A 173 0.67 -12.99 6.68
C PHE A 173 1.44 -14.32 6.78
N THR A 174 2.75 -14.25 6.96
CA THR A 174 3.60 -15.44 7.13
C THR A 174 3.27 -16.19 8.42
N GLU A 175 3.14 -15.46 9.54
CA GLU A 175 2.75 -16.07 10.82
C GLU A 175 1.36 -16.68 10.76
N SER A 176 0.39 -16.03 10.09
CA SER A 176 -0.97 -16.56 9.89
C SER A 176 -0.96 -17.86 9.09
N ALA A 177 -0.16 -17.94 8.03
CA ALA A 177 -0.02 -19.17 7.24
C ALA A 177 0.59 -20.31 8.08
N ASN A 178 1.63 -20.02 8.87
CA ASN A 178 2.25 -20.98 9.78
C ASN A 178 1.26 -21.42 10.87
N ALA A 179 0.55 -20.49 11.50
CA ALA A 179 -0.43 -20.77 12.54
C ALA A 179 -1.62 -21.63 12.05
N LEU A 180 -2.07 -21.43 10.78
CA LEU A 180 -3.05 -22.33 10.13
C LEU A 180 -2.46 -23.73 9.91
N ARG A 181 -1.21 -23.82 9.42
CA ARG A 181 -0.52 -25.09 9.20
C ARG A 181 -0.41 -25.91 10.48
N ASP A 182 -0.04 -25.24 11.57
CA ASP A 182 0.18 -25.81 12.89
C ASP A 182 -1.13 -26.03 13.66
N GLY A 183 -2.28 -25.53 13.16
CA GLY A 183 -3.59 -25.65 13.81
C GLY A 183 -3.74 -24.78 15.06
N THR A 184 -2.92 -23.76 15.25
CA THR A 184 -3.00 -22.81 16.39
C THR A 184 -4.04 -21.72 16.15
N ILE A 185 -4.44 -21.49 14.88
CA ILE A 185 -5.62 -20.72 14.51
C ILE A 185 -6.49 -21.51 13.54
N ASP A 186 -7.79 -21.20 13.54
CA ASP A 186 -8.79 -21.84 12.66
C ASP A 186 -8.92 -21.11 11.32
N VAL A 187 -8.76 -19.78 11.33
CA VAL A 187 -8.98 -18.91 10.18
C VAL A 187 -7.92 -17.80 10.13
N GLY A 188 -7.42 -17.49 8.94
CA GLY A 188 -6.55 -16.37 8.70
C GLY A 188 -7.16 -15.38 7.70
N THR A 189 -6.87 -14.10 7.86
CA THR A 189 -7.40 -13.03 7.00
C THR A 189 -6.26 -12.32 6.27
N TRP A 190 -6.41 -12.20 4.96
CA TRP A 190 -5.52 -11.45 4.07
C TRP A 190 -6.33 -10.43 3.28
N SER A 191 -5.95 -9.16 3.32
CA SER A 191 -6.35 -8.16 2.33
C SER A 191 -5.13 -7.87 1.46
N VAL A 192 -5.05 -8.54 0.33
CA VAL A 192 -3.84 -8.59 -0.51
C VAL A 192 -4.20 -8.95 -1.94
N GLY A 193 -3.31 -8.68 -2.90
CA GLY A 193 -3.49 -9.11 -4.29
C GLY A 193 -3.52 -10.64 -4.45
N PRO A 194 -4.10 -11.13 -5.55
CA PRO A 194 -4.09 -12.56 -5.87
C PRO A 194 -2.67 -13.10 -6.01
N GLY A 195 -2.45 -14.39 -5.69
CA GLY A 195 -1.17 -15.06 -5.84
C GLY A 195 -0.12 -14.67 -4.78
N THR A 196 -0.57 -14.22 -3.61
CA THR A 196 0.31 -13.87 -2.50
C THR A 196 1.10 -15.07 -2.00
N SER A 197 2.42 -14.90 -1.82
CA SER A 197 3.38 -15.96 -1.51
C SER A 197 3.01 -16.78 -0.26
N SER A 198 2.55 -16.13 0.81
CA SER A 198 2.18 -16.82 2.05
C SER A 198 0.97 -17.76 1.90
N ILE A 199 -0.02 -17.41 1.04
CA ILE A 199 -1.16 -18.31 0.75
C ILE A 199 -0.73 -19.39 -0.26
N LEU A 200 0.08 -19.04 -1.27
CA LEU A 200 0.63 -20.02 -2.21
C LEU A 200 1.40 -21.12 -1.47
N ASP A 201 2.30 -20.73 -0.57
CA ASP A 201 3.10 -21.67 0.24
C ASP A 201 2.20 -22.57 1.11
N LEU A 202 1.18 -22.01 1.80
CA LEU A 202 0.22 -22.81 2.57
C LEU A 202 -0.51 -23.81 1.66
N ALA A 203 -0.96 -23.37 0.48
CA ALA A 203 -1.73 -24.19 -0.45
C ALA A 203 -0.89 -25.30 -1.12
N THR A 204 0.44 -25.22 -1.11
CA THR A 204 1.28 -26.33 -1.61
C THR A 204 1.19 -27.59 -0.76
N THR A 205 1.01 -27.44 0.54
CA THR A 205 1.06 -28.52 1.53
C THR A 205 -0.30 -28.83 2.14
N HIS A 206 -1.25 -27.90 2.11
CA HIS A 206 -2.56 -28.03 2.74
C HIS A 206 -3.68 -27.67 1.78
N ASP A 207 -4.80 -28.40 1.87
CA ASP A 207 -6.00 -28.04 1.14
C ASP A 207 -6.71 -26.89 1.86
N ILE A 208 -6.79 -25.76 1.17
CA ILE A 208 -7.39 -24.53 1.68
C ILE A 208 -8.79 -24.32 1.13
N HIS A 209 -9.61 -23.60 1.91
CA HIS A 209 -10.87 -23.01 1.51
C HIS A 209 -10.80 -21.48 1.69
N ILE A 210 -11.22 -20.73 0.68
CA ILE A 210 -11.38 -19.28 0.79
C ILE A 210 -12.86 -18.99 0.95
N ILE A 211 -13.21 -18.35 2.07
CA ILE A 211 -14.59 -18.03 2.42
C ILE A 211 -15.11 -16.95 1.47
N SER A 212 -16.21 -17.25 0.77
CA SER A 212 -16.91 -16.33 -0.10
C SER A 212 -17.94 -15.49 0.65
N PHE A 213 -18.34 -14.37 0.06
CA PHE A 213 -19.43 -13.54 0.54
C PHE A 213 -20.66 -13.62 -0.39
N THR A 214 -21.85 -13.69 0.20
CA THR A 214 -23.08 -13.57 -0.58
C THR A 214 -23.32 -12.11 -1.01
N PRO A 215 -24.18 -11.86 -2.02
CA PRO A 215 -24.56 -10.51 -2.41
C PRO A 215 -25.17 -9.70 -1.26
N GLU A 216 -25.93 -10.32 -0.36
CA GLU A 216 -26.52 -9.69 0.83
C GLU A 216 -25.46 -9.29 1.85
N GLN A 217 -24.47 -10.16 2.08
CA GLN A 217 -23.33 -9.87 2.95
C GLN A 217 -22.49 -8.73 2.35
N ALA A 218 -22.19 -8.79 1.04
CA ALA A 218 -21.48 -7.73 0.33
C ALA A 218 -22.21 -6.39 0.45
N LYS A 219 -23.53 -6.35 0.27
CA LYS A 219 -24.35 -5.14 0.42
C LYS A 219 -24.17 -4.49 1.80
N LYS A 220 -24.15 -5.28 2.88
CA LYS A 220 -23.91 -4.78 4.25
C LYS A 220 -22.49 -4.21 4.41
N ILE A 221 -21.49 -4.90 3.88
CA ILE A 221 -20.09 -4.50 3.94
C ILE A 221 -19.85 -3.19 3.17
N LEU A 222 -20.39 -3.07 1.96
CA LEU A 222 -20.26 -1.88 1.11
C LEU A 222 -21.01 -0.67 1.70
N ALA A 223 -22.10 -0.90 2.45
CA ALA A 223 -22.78 0.15 3.19
C ALA A 223 -21.93 0.67 4.36
N ALA A 224 -21.13 -0.19 4.99
CA ALA A 224 -20.25 0.18 6.10
C ALA A 224 -19.01 0.96 5.66
N ASN A 225 -18.50 0.71 4.44
CA ASN A 225 -17.34 1.45 3.91
C ASN A 225 -17.41 1.61 2.39
N LYS A 226 -17.43 2.86 1.92
CA LYS A 226 -17.56 3.22 0.50
C LYS A 226 -16.29 2.99 -0.33
N SER A 227 -15.15 2.69 0.30
CA SER A 227 -13.92 2.33 -0.40
C SER A 227 -13.90 0.89 -0.89
N TYR A 228 -14.91 0.08 -0.52
CA TYR A 228 -14.99 -1.32 -0.88
C TYR A 228 -15.81 -1.56 -2.14
N SER A 229 -15.51 -2.66 -2.81
CA SER A 229 -16.24 -3.15 -3.99
C SER A 229 -16.50 -4.65 -3.87
N TYR A 230 -17.59 -5.15 -4.46
CA TYR A 230 -17.87 -6.58 -4.57
C TYR A 230 -17.23 -7.10 -5.85
N VAL A 231 -16.33 -8.05 -5.73
CA VAL A 231 -15.45 -8.54 -6.79
C VAL A 231 -15.25 -10.05 -6.66
N GLU A 232 -14.49 -10.64 -7.58
CA GLU A 232 -14.15 -12.06 -7.53
C GLU A 232 -12.64 -12.27 -7.51
N LEU A 233 -12.18 -13.18 -6.67
CA LEU A 233 -10.88 -13.81 -6.80
C LEU A 233 -10.99 -14.88 -7.89
N GLY A 234 -10.16 -14.80 -8.92
CA GLY A 234 -10.18 -15.78 -10.03
C GLY A 234 -9.93 -17.21 -9.57
N GLY A 235 -10.58 -18.16 -10.23
CA GLY A 235 -10.28 -19.58 -10.03
C GLY A 235 -8.88 -19.95 -10.52
N GLY A 236 -8.27 -20.96 -9.92
CA GLY A 236 -6.94 -21.46 -10.28
C GLY A 236 -5.76 -20.65 -9.74
N VAL A 237 -6.01 -19.55 -9.00
CA VAL A 237 -4.94 -18.74 -8.38
C VAL A 237 -4.18 -19.54 -7.30
N TYR A 238 -4.88 -20.37 -6.56
CA TYR A 238 -4.30 -21.25 -5.54
C TYR A 238 -4.70 -22.69 -5.79
N ARG A 239 -3.81 -23.62 -5.48
CA ARG A 239 -4.08 -25.07 -5.60
C ARG A 239 -5.35 -25.43 -4.82
N GLY A 240 -6.29 -26.09 -5.51
CA GLY A 240 -7.55 -26.54 -4.93
C GLY A 240 -8.63 -25.46 -4.76
N VAL A 241 -8.41 -24.27 -5.32
CA VAL A 241 -9.39 -23.19 -5.44
C VAL A 241 -9.67 -22.96 -6.94
N ASP A 242 -10.41 -23.88 -7.55
CA ASP A 242 -10.57 -23.95 -9.02
C ASP A 242 -11.67 -23.03 -9.56
N LYS A 243 -12.61 -22.61 -8.71
CA LYS A 243 -13.73 -21.74 -9.08
C LYS A 243 -13.48 -20.31 -8.60
N PRO A 244 -14.02 -19.29 -9.29
CA PRO A 244 -14.01 -17.92 -8.79
C PRO A 244 -14.68 -17.83 -7.40
N VAL A 245 -14.09 -17.00 -6.52
CA VAL A 245 -14.59 -16.78 -5.16
C VAL A 245 -15.06 -15.34 -5.03
N PRO A 246 -16.37 -15.09 -4.88
CA PRO A 246 -16.92 -13.77 -4.61
C PRO A 246 -16.37 -13.20 -3.30
N THR A 247 -15.83 -11.98 -3.34
CA THR A 247 -15.16 -11.36 -2.20
C THR A 247 -15.27 -9.83 -2.24
N ILE A 248 -14.56 -9.16 -1.31
CA ILE A 248 -14.53 -7.72 -1.19
C ILE A 248 -13.16 -7.20 -1.65
N GLY A 249 -13.17 -6.20 -2.52
CA GLY A 249 -11.98 -5.52 -3.02
C GLY A 249 -11.80 -4.14 -2.42
N VAL A 250 -10.54 -3.70 -2.33
CA VAL A 250 -10.15 -2.34 -1.94
C VAL A 250 -8.89 -1.93 -2.70
N TRP A 251 -8.84 -0.71 -3.21
CA TRP A 251 -7.65 -0.20 -3.89
C TRP A 251 -6.52 0.12 -2.90
N ASN A 252 -5.29 0.03 -3.38
CA ASN A 252 -4.10 0.51 -2.69
C ASN A 252 -3.62 1.81 -3.31
N VAL A 253 -3.08 2.68 -2.48
CA VAL A 253 -2.59 4.00 -2.84
C VAL A 253 -1.23 4.26 -2.20
N MET A 254 -0.33 4.85 -2.94
CA MET A 254 0.88 5.46 -2.38
C MET A 254 0.52 6.85 -1.88
N ILE A 255 0.83 7.13 -0.64
CA ILE A 255 0.60 8.43 0.01
C ILE A 255 1.92 9.07 0.40
N CYS A 256 1.93 10.38 0.44
CA CYS A 256 3.04 11.17 0.96
C CYS A 256 2.54 12.33 1.81
N GLN A 257 3.44 12.94 2.56
CA GLN A 257 3.13 14.13 3.35
C GLN A 257 2.83 15.32 2.40
N LYS A 258 1.79 16.10 2.75
CA LYS A 258 1.30 17.23 1.96
C LYS A 258 2.38 18.28 1.63
N SER A 259 3.35 18.46 2.49
CA SER A 259 4.42 19.47 2.34
C SER A 259 5.63 18.99 1.56
N LEU A 260 5.66 17.76 1.05
CA LEU A 260 6.77 17.33 0.19
C LEU A 260 6.92 18.28 -1.02
N PRO A 261 8.15 18.57 -1.44
CA PRO A 261 8.37 19.45 -2.59
C PRO A 261 7.66 18.93 -3.85
N THR A 262 6.90 19.81 -4.51
CA THR A 262 6.14 19.48 -5.72
C THR A 262 7.01 18.85 -6.80
N ASP A 263 8.23 19.39 -7.02
CA ASP A 263 9.12 18.88 -8.05
C ASP A 263 9.69 17.50 -7.70
N LEU A 264 9.99 17.24 -6.42
CA LEU A 264 10.40 15.90 -5.99
C LEU A 264 9.30 14.88 -6.29
N VAL A 265 8.06 15.14 -5.84
CA VAL A 265 6.94 14.21 -6.07
C VAL A 265 6.63 14.05 -7.55
N TYR A 266 6.76 15.12 -8.35
CA TYR A 266 6.62 15.06 -9.80
C TYR A 266 7.63 14.09 -10.42
N GLU A 267 8.92 14.19 -10.08
CA GLU A 267 9.97 13.30 -10.61
C GLU A 267 9.77 11.84 -10.15
N LEU A 268 9.36 11.61 -8.89
CA LEU A 268 9.07 10.28 -8.37
C LEU A 268 7.88 9.64 -9.12
N VAL A 269 6.80 10.39 -9.33
CA VAL A 269 5.60 9.93 -10.04
C VAL A 269 5.90 9.66 -11.51
N LYS A 270 6.66 10.55 -12.15
CA LYS A 270 7.09 10.40 -13.54
C LYS A 270 7.91 9.12 -13.71
N ALA A 271 8.95 8.93 -12.90
CA ALA A 271 9.76 7.72 -12.93
C ALA A 271 8.94 6.45 -12.71
N LEU A 272 8.01 6.47 -11.74
CA LEU A 272 7.13 5.34 -11.44
C LEU A 272 6.31 4.91 -12.66
N TYR A 273 5.63 5.86 -13.33
CA TYR A 273 4.75 5.53 -14.45
C TYR A 273 5.51 5.23 -15.74
N GLU A 274 6.61 5.94 -16.01
CA GLU A 274 7.41 5.75 -17.23
C GLU A 274 8.25 4.46 -17.20
N HIS A 275 8.48 3.87 -16.00
CA HIS A 275 9.20 2.60 -15.82
C HIS A 275 8.36 1.51 -15.17
N ASN A 276 7.03 1.58 -15.27
CA ASN A 276 6.12 0.59 -14.67
C ASN A 276 6.28 -0.83 -15.26
N ASP A 277 6.81 -0.95 -16.48
CA ASP A 277 7.18 -2.24 -17.08
C ASP A 277 8.17 -3.04 -16.21
N TYR A 278 9.02 -2.35 -15.47
CA TYR A 278 9.91 -2.97 -14.49
C TYR A 278 9.12 -3.56 -13.30
N LEU A 279 8.15 -2.81 -12.76
CA LEU A 279 7.30 -3.32 -11.68
C LEU A 279 6.44 -4.51 -12.10
N MET A 280 5.97 -4.53 -13.35
CA MET A 280 5.19 -5.65 -13.90
C MET A 280 6.00 -6.95 -13.95
N LYS A 281 7.34 -6.87 -14.07
CA LYS A 281 8.24 -8.05 -13.96
C LYS A 281 8.37 -8.56 -12.52
N ILE A 282 8.21 -7.66 -11.53
CA ILE A 282 8.23 -8.01 -10.11
C ILE A 282 6.89 -8.63 -9.70
N HIS A 283 5.78 -7.97 -10.06
CA HIS A 283 4.45 -8.47 -9.77
C HIS A 283 3.42 -8.03 -10.83
N PRO A 284 2.60 -8.95 -11.39
CA PRO A 284 1.62 -8.64 -12.45
C PRO A 284 0.59 -7.58 -12.04
N SER A 285 0.27 -7.44 -10.75
CA SER A 285 -0.64 -6.41 -10.26
C SER A 285 -0.17 -4.97 -10.56
N ALA A 286 1.11 -4.75 -10.86
CA ALA A 286 1.63 -3.44 -11.27
C ALA A 286 1.01 -2.93 -12.59
N ALA A 287 0.37 -3.80 -13.37
CA ALA A 287 -0.40 -3.39 -14.55
C ALA A 287 -1.54 -2.41 -14.24
N TYR A 288 -2.01 -2.39 -12.99
CA TYR A 288 -3.02 -1.42 -12.53
C TYR A 288 -2.44 -0.05 -12.16
N THR A 289 -1.12 0.09 -12.06
CA THR A 289 -0.44 1.34 -11.68
C THR A 289 -0.30 2.23 -12.91
N THR A 290 -1.36 2.97 -13.22
CA THR A 290 -1.42 3.85 -14.39
C THR A 290 -1.86 5.26 -14.00
N PRO A 291 -1.49 6.29 -14.81
CA PRO A 291 -1.94 7.67 -14.58
C PRO A 291 -3.47 7.82 -14.57
N GLU A 292 -4.19 7.08 -15.43
CA GLU A 292 -5.65 7.10 -15.50
C GLU A 292 -6.28 6.57 -14.22
N ASN A 293 -5.72 5.51 -13.65
CA ASN A 293 -6.18 4.95 -12.39
C ASN A 293 -5.95 5.90 -11.21
N ALA A 294 -4.92 6.75 -11.26
CA ALA A 294 -4.73 7.79 -10.24
C ALA A 294 -5.92 8.74 -10.15
N VAL A 295 -6.50 9.13 -11.29
CA VAL A 295 -7.69 9.99 -11.33
C VAL A 295 -8.96 9.24 -10.97
N LYS A 296 -9.08 8.01 -11.44
CA LYS A 296 -10.31 7.20 -11.27
C LYS A 296 -10.51 6.73 -9.83
N TYR A 297 -9.45 6.28 -9.17
CA TYR A 297 -9.53 5.54 -7.91
C TYR A 297 -8.87 6.21 -6.71
N SER A 298 -8.25 7.41 -6.88
CA SER A 298 -7.67 8.10 -5.72
C SER A 298 -8.73 8.39 -4.65
N PRO A 299 -8.51 7.91 -3.41
CA PRO A 299 -9.48 8.02 -2.33
C PRO A 299 -9.45 9.38 -1.61
N ILE A 300 -8.34 10.12 -1.75
CA ILE A 300 -8.07 11.42 -1.13
C ILE A 300 -7.46 12.36 -2.19
N PRO A 301 -7.36 13.67 -1.96
CA PRO A 301 -6.75 14.60 -2.91
C PRO A 301 -5.35 14.19 -3.33
N LEU A 302 -5.01 14.50 -4.59
CA LEU A 302 -3.70 14.23 -5.19
C LEU A 302 -2.67 15.26 -4.74
N HIS A 303 -1.41 14.83 -4.62
CA HIS A 303 -0.31 15.75 -4.39
C HIS A 303 -0.07 16.67 -5.60
N PRO A 304 0.31 17.96 -5.41
CA PRO A 304 0.57 18.90 -6.52
C PRO A 304 1.56 18.36 -7.57
N GLY A 305 2.59 17.61 -7.16
CA GLY A 305 3.52 16.96 -8.08
C GLY A 305 2.86 15.92 -8.98
N THR A 306 1.96 15.11 -8.44
CA THR A 306 1.15 14.17 -9.21
C THR A 306 0.26 14.89 -10.21
N ILE A 307 -0.42 15.95 -9.75
CA ILE A 307 -1.29 16.77 -10.62
C ILE A 307 -0.49 17.39 -11.78
N LYS A 308 0.73 17.88 -11.51
CA LYS A 308 1.64 18.42 -12.53
C LYS A 308 1.91 17.38 -13.63
N TYR A 309 2.28 16.15 -13.24
CA TYR A 309 2.53 15.06 -14.19
C TYR A 309 1.28 14.68 -15.00
N LEU A 310 0.12 14.51 -14.35
CA LEU A 310 -1.12 14.16 -15.02
C LEU A 310 -1.51 15.22 -16.07
N LYS A 311 -1.38 16.50 -15.74
CA LYS A 311 -1.65 17.60 -16.69
C LYS A 311 -0.68 17.57 -17.87
N GLU A 312 0.60 17.28 -17.67
CA GLU A 312 1.57 17.10 -18.76
C GLU A 312 1.17 15.98 -19.71
N LYS A 313 0.59 14.89 -19.19
CA LYS A 313 0.06 13.77 -20.01
C LYS A 313 -1.34 14.05 -20.58
N GLY A 314 -1.87 15.26 -20.44
CA GLY A 314 -3.19 15.64 -20.96
C GLY A 314 -4.37 15.05 -20.16
N ILE A 315 -4.13 14.52 -18.96
CA ILE A 315 -5.15 13.90 -18.13
C ILE A 315 -5.81 14.97 -17.25
N GLN A 316 -7.13 15.12 -17.37
CA GLN A 316 -7.90 16.06 -16.56
C GLN A 316 -8.05 15.56 -15.12
N VAL A 317 -7.74 16.44 -14.16
CA VAL A 317 -7.88 16.16 -12.72
C VAL A 317 -9.16 16.80 -12.21
N PRO A 318 -10.16 16.02 -11.74
CA PRO A 318 -11.43 16.55 -11.27
C PRO A 318 -11.25 17.33 -9.95
N ALA A 319 -12.14 18.29 -9.68
CA ALA A 319 -12.07 19.18 -8.52
C ALA A 319 -11.98 18.43 -7.17
N ARG A 320 -12.64 17.26 -7.03
CA ARG A 320 -12.57 16.43 -5.81
C ARG A 320 -11.15 15.95 -5.45
N LEU A 321 -10.23 15.95 -6.40
CA LEU A 321 -8.83 15.51 -6.23
C LEU A 321 -7.84 16.67 -6.10
N MET A 322 -8.32 17.91 -6.14
CA MET A 322 -7.47 19.08 -5.85
C MET A 322 -7.25 19.19 -4.32
N PRO A 323 -6.00 19.48 -3.84
CA PRO A 323 -5.65 19.52 -2.42
C PRO A 323 -6.21 20.72 -1.66
#